data_0dc64056b1836fb9a015571c3c9babed
#
_entry.id   0dc64056b1836fb9a015571c3c9babed
#
_cell.length_a   1.000
_cell.length_b   1.000
_cell.length_c   1.000
_cell.angle_alpha   90.00
_cell.angle_beta   90.00
_cell.angle_gamma   90.00
#
_symmetry.space_group_name_H-M   'P 1'
#
loop_
_entity.id
_entity.type
_entity.pdbx_description
1 polymer ?
#
loop_
_entity_poly.entity_id
_entity_poly.type
_entity_poly.pdbx_seq_one_letter_code
_entity_poly.pdbx_strand_id
1 'polypeptide(L)'
;MTLDYRLKREKDFKSVFNKGKRLYSGSITLVYLPSSSIKAGYAVSKKHGGSVMRNRIKRLLRESFRSFLPDLGQNFFFVFIPKVKEDYSLSEFKKDMQYLFQKGGFLCLNS
;
A
#
# COMPACT_ATOMS: atom_id res chain seq x y z
N MET A 1 10.69 4.58 -20.61
CA MET A 1 11.32 4.10 -19.38
C MET A 1 10.27 3.84 -18.31
N THR A 2 10.28 2.66 -17.77
CA THR A 2 9.30 2.28 -16.77
C THR A 2 9.80 2.63 -15.39
N LEU A 3 9.06 3.48 -14.67
CA LEU A 3 9.41 3.80 -13.29
C LEU A 3 9.04 2.62 -12.39
N ASP A 4 9.93 2.28 -11.50
CA ASP A 4 9.71 1.18 -10.57
C ASP A 4 9.34 1.75 -9.20
N TYR A 5 8.08 1.53 -8.82
CA TYR A 5 7.54 2.01 -7.54
C TYR A 5 7.52 0.92 -6.47
N ARG A 6 8.17 -0.20 -6.70
CA ARG A 6 8.18 -1.30 -5.73
C ARG A 6 9.21 -1.09 -4.65
N LEU A 7 8.80 -1.26 -3.42
CA LEU A 7 9.70 -1.29 -2.28
C LEU A 7 10.30 -2.70 -2.22
N LYS A 8 11.60 -2.82 -2.49
CA LYS A 8 12.26 -4.11 -2.67
C LYS A 8 13.17 -4.51 -1.53
N ARG A 9 13.83 -3.52 -0.92
CA ARG A 9 14.87 -3.81 0.08
C ARG A 9 14.25 -4.15 1.42
N GLU A 10 14.70 -5.26 2.01
CA GLU A 10 14.28 -5.63 3.36
C GLU A 10 14.59 -4.53 4.37
N LYS A 11 15.73 -3.87 4.20
CA LYS A 11 16.14 -2.73 5.03
C LYS A 11 15.08 -1.61 5.02
N ASP A 12 14.52 -1.32 3.84
CA ASP A 12 13.52 -0.27 3.70
C ASP A 12 12.21 -0.68 4.36
N PHE A 13 11.80 -1.94 4.22
CA PHE A 13 10.63 -2.47 4.92
C PHE A 13 10.79 -2.33 6.43
N LYS A 14 11.94 -2.72 6.95
CA LYS A 14 12.21 -2.61 8.38
C LYS A 14 12.18 -1.17 8.86
N SER A 15 12.72 -0.25 8.08
CA SER A 15 12.68 1.17 8.43
C SER A 15 11.26 1.69 8.51
N VAL A 16 10.41 1.33 7.55
CA VAL A 16 9.02 1.75 7.54
C VAL A 16 8.29 1.17 8.76
N PHE A 17 8.47 -0.11 9.05
CA PHE A 17 7.81 -0.73 10.20
C PHE A 17 8.26 -0.15 11.53
N ASN A 18 9.55 0.19 11.66
CA ASN A 18 10.10 0.67 12.93
C ASN A 18 9.85 2.15 13.16
N LYS A 19 9.89 2.97 12.11
CA LYS A 19 9.83 4.43 12.23
C LYS A 19 8.56 5.04 11.63
N GLY A 20 7.84 4.29 10.82
CA GLY A 20 6.67 4.79 10.11
C GLY A 20 5.46 4.98 11.01
N LYS A 21 4.53 5.78 10.54
CA LYS A 21 3.23 5.96 11.16
C LYS A 21 2.22 5.02 10.53
N ARG A 22 1.15 4.73 11.25
CA ARG A 22 0.13 3.77 10.80
C ARG A 22 -1.24 4.42 10.70
N LEU A 23 -1.95 4.04 9.64
CA LEU A 23 -3.36 4.36 9.45
C LEU A 23 -4.12 3.08 9.18
N TYR A 24 -5.35 3.01 9.66
CA TYR A 24 -6.15 1.77 9.61
C TYR A 24 -7.44 1.99 8.82
N SER A 25 -7.82 0.96 8.08
CA SER A 25 -9.10 0.91 7.38
C SER A 25 -9.72 -0.47 7.53
N GLY A 26 -10.86 -0.70 6.88
CA GLY A 26 -11.58 -1.97 6.99
C GLY A 26 -10.80 -3.19 6.50
N SER A 27 -10.06 -3.05 5.42
CA SER A 27 -9.35 -4.19 4.82
C SER A 27 -7.83 -4.04 4.75
N ILE A 28 -7.29 -2.85 5.03
CA ILE A 28 -5.86 -2.56 4.87
C ILE A 28 -5.35 -1.73 6.04
N THR A 29 -4.16 -2.06 6.53
CA THR A 29 -3.38 -1.18 7.39
C THR A 29 -2.26 -0.59 6.55
N LEU A 30 -2.11 0.73 6.59
CA LEU A 30 -1.05 1.44 5.88
C LEU A 30 0.01 1.89 6.88
N VAL A 31 1.26 1.54 6.59
CA VAL A 31 2.41 2.08 7.32
C VAL A 31 3.18 2.96 6.35
N TYR A 32 3.55 4.15 6.77
CA TYR A 32 4.19 5.09 5.86
C TYR A 32 5.32 5.85 6.54
N LEU A 33 6.32 6.21 5.74
CA LEU A 33 7.52 6.92 6.20
C LEU A 33 7.95 7.91 5.12
N PRO A 34 8.22 9.18 5.45
CA PRO A 34 8.72 10.13 4.46
C PRO A 34 10.02 9.63 3.83
N SER A 35 10.16 9.86 2.53
CA SER A 35 11.30 9.38 1.77
C SER A 35 11.62 10.34 0.62
N SER A 36 12.67 10.01 -0.14
CA SER A 36 13.07 10.78 -1.31
C SER A 36 12.30 10.41 -2.58
N SER A 37 11.53 9.33 -2.52
CA SER A 37 10.75 8.87 -3.67
C SER A 37 9.50 8.14 -3.20
N ILE A 38 8.56 7.92 -4.13
CA ILE A 38 7.36 7.15 -3.86
C ILE A 38 7.65 5.68 -4.15
N LYS A 39 7.47 4.84 -3.14
CA LYS A 39 7.55 3.39 -3.32
C LYS A 39 6.51 2.71 -2.46
N ALA A 40 6.01 1.57 -2.93
CA ALA A 40 4.99 0.80 -2.23
C ALA A 40 5.43 -0.66 -2.08
N GLY A 41 5.23 -1.19 -0.88
CA GLY A 41 5.44 -2.59 -0.58
C GLY A 41 4.17 -3.23 -0.06
N TYR A 42 4.06 -4.53 -0.20
CA TYR A 42 2.86 -5.26 0.17
C TYR A 42 3.27 -6.41 1.10
N ALA A 43 2.84 -6.29 2.36
CA ALA A 43 3.20 -7.27 3.39
C ALA A 43 2.13 -8.36 3.43
N VAL A 44 2.32 -9.40 2.63
CA VAL A 44 1.42 -10.53 2.53
C VAL A 44 2.16 -11.78 3.00
N SER A 45 1.60 -12.47 3.97
CA SER A 45 2.23 -13.62 4.61
C SER A 45 1.41 -14.89 4.41
N LYS A 46 1.93 -16.01 4.92
CA LYS A 46 1.24 -17.30 4.84
C LYS A 46 -0.13 -17.29 5.52
N LYS A 47 -0.35 -16.37 6.43
CA LYS A 47 -1.67 -16.20 7.08
C LYS A 47 -2.76 -15.83 6.08
N HIS A 48 -2.39 -15.20 4.97
CA HIS A 48 -3.33 -14.78 3.93
C HIS A 48 -3.70 -15.90 2.96
N GLY A 49 -3.01 -17.04 3.03
CA GLY A 49 -3.29 -18.18 2.17
C GLY A 49 -2.05 -18.70 1.48
N GLY A 50 -2.23 -19.60 0.51
CA GLY A 50 -1.16 -20.18 -0.27
C GLY A 50 -0.57 -19.19 -1.27
N SER A 51 0.44 -19.65 -2.03
CA SER A 51 1.16 -18.78 -2.94
C SER A 51 0.28 -18.16 -4.03
N VAL A 52 -0.71 -18.89 -4.52
CA VAL A 52 -1.64 -18.37 -5.54
C VAL A 52 -2.45 -17.21 -4.97
N MET A 53 -3.02 -17.40 -3.78
CA MET A 53 -3.81 -16.37 -3.13
C MET A 53 -2.95 -15.15 -2.77
N ARG A 54 -1.75 -15.37 -2.25
CA ARG A 54 -0.85 -14.27 -1.91
C ARG A 54 -0.48 -13.44 -3.12
N ASN A 55 -0.20 -14.08 -4.25
CA ASN A 55 0.12 -13.38 -5.49
C ASN A 55 -1.07 -12.58 -5.99
N ARG A 56 -2.28 -13.13 -5.86
CA ARG A 56 -3.51 -12.44 -6.24
C ARG A 56 -3.71 -11.18 -5.38
N ILE A 57 -3.52 -11.31 -4.08
CA ILE A 57 -3.66 -10.17 -3.15
C ILE A 57 -2.68 -9.05 -3.51
N LYS A 58 -1.42 -9.41 -3.73
CA LYS A 58 -0.39 -8.44 -4.12
C LYS A 58 -0.75 -7.72 -5.41
N ARG A 59 -1.28 -8.46 -6.38
CA ARG A 59 -1.69 -7.86 -7.65
C ARG A 59 -2.84 -6.89 -7.47
N LEU A 60 -3.84 -7.26 -6.68
CA LEU A 60 -4.98 -6.38 -6.40
C LEU A 60 -4.54 -5.11 -5.69
N LEU A 61 -3.66 -5.22 -4.72
CA LEU A 61 -3.11 -4.07 -4.01
C LEU A 61 -2.30 -3.17 -4.95
N ARG A 62 -1.50 -3.79 -5.83
CA ARG A 62 -0.69 -3.04 -6.79
C ARG A 62 -1.55 -2.28 -7.79
N GLU A 63 -2.59 -2.90 -8.30
CA GLU A 63 -3.52 -2.24 -9.21
C GLU A 63 -4.24 -1.08 -8.53
N SER A 64 -4.64 -1.27 -7.27
CA SER A 64 -5.27 -0.21 -6.49
C SER A 64 -4.31 0.96 -6.30
N PHE A 65 -3.08 0.69 -5.90
CA PHE A 65 -2.08 1.72 -5.70
C PHE A 65 -1.81 2.52 -6.97
N ARG A 66 -1.67 1.82 -8.10
CA ARG A 66 -1.41 2.47 -9.39
C ARG A 66 -2.49 3.47 -9.76
N SER A 67 -3.74 3.17 -9.41
CA SER A 67 -4.84 4.07 -9.74
C SER A 67 -4.76 5.40 -9.01
N PHE A 68 -4.08 5.45 -7.86
CA PHE A 68 -3.91 6.68 -7.08
C PHE A 68 -2.57 7.37 -7.33
N LEU A 69 -1.62 6.68 -7.96
CA LEU A 69 -0.26 7.18 -8.10
C LEU A 69 -0.17 8.58 -8.73
N PRO A 70 -0.91 8.90 -9.80
CA PRO A 70 -0.87 10.26 -10.37
C PRO A 70 -1.34 11.34 -9.41
N ASP A 71 -2.13 10.98 -8.41
CA ASP A 71 -2.73 11.94 -7.48
C ASP A 71 -1.92 12.08 -6.18
N LEU A 72 -0.84 11.31 -6.03
CA LEU A 72 0.00 11.40 -4.84
C LEU A 72 0.96 12.58 -4.99
N GLY A 73 0.88 13.52 -4.03
CA GLY A 73 1.64 14.75 -4.11
C GLY A 73 2.93 14.77 -3.29
N GLN A 74 3.22 13.72 -2.56
CA GLN A 74 4.36 13.69 -1.64
C GLN A 74 5.11 12.36 -1.73
N ASN A 75 6.41 12.40 -1.42
CA ASN A 75 7.25 11.23 -1.49
C ASN A 75 7.27 10.49 -0.15
N PHE A 76 6.73 9.27 -0.17
CA PHE A 76 6.70 8.39 1.00
C PHE A 76 7.00 6.96 0.57
N PHE A 77 7.54 6.19 1.48
CA PHE A 77 7.49 4.74 1.38
C PHE A 77 6.20 4.28 2.04
N PHE A 78 5.39 3.54 1.29
CA PHE A 78 4.12 2.99 1.76
C PHE A 78 4.24 1.47 1.88
N VAL A 79 3.76 0.91 2.99
CA VAL A 79 3.62 -0.54 3.12
C VAL A 79 2.17 -0.82 3.44
N PHE A 80 1.54 -1.64 2.60
CA PHE A 80 0.14 -2.02 2.76
C PHE A 80 0.08 -3.42 3.35
N ILE A 81 -0.63 -3.55 4.46
CA ILE A 81 -0.81 -4.83 5.15
C ILE A 81 -2.29 -5.17 5.06
N PRO A 82 -2.68 -6.09 4.17
CA PRO A 82 -4.08 -6.49 4.08
C PRO A 82 -4.48 -7.32 5.30
N LYS A 83 -5.71 -7.17 5.75
CA LYS A 83 -6.23 -8.00 6.81
C LYS A 83 -6.46 -9.41 6.28
N VAL A 84 -6.36 -10.40 7.16
CA VAL A 84 -6.63 -11.78 6.78
C VAL A 84 -8.15 -11.95 6.62
N LYS A 85 -8.57 -12.35 5.42
CA LYS A 85 -9.98 -12.51 5.07
C LYS A 85 -10.15 -13.73 4.18
N GLU A 86 -11.37 -14.17 4.01
CA GLU A 86 -11.64 -15.30 3.11
C GLU A 86 -11.62 -14.88 1.65
N ASP A 87 -11.98 -13.62 1.37
CA ASP A 87 -12.04 -13.12 0.01
C ASP A 87 -11.52 -11.68 -0.08
N TYR A 88 -11.04 -11.33 -1.27
CA TYR A 88 -10.46 -10.02 -1.53
C TYR A 88 -10.96 -9.51 -2.86
N SER A 89 -11.26 -8.21 -2.94
CA SER A 89 -11.71 -7.60 -4.19
C SER A 89 -10.95 -6.29 -4.46
N LEU A 90 -10.81 -5.98 -5.75
CA LEU A 90 -10.18 -4.74 -6.18
C LEU A 90 -10.95 -3.52 -5.69
N SER A 91 -12.29 -3.58 -5.79
CA SER A 91 -13.13 -2.44 -5.39
C SER A 91 -13.00 -2.11 -3.91
N GLU A 92 -12.93 -3.13 -3.06
CA GLU A 92 -12.77 -2.93 -1.63
C GLU A 92 -11.40 -2.33 -1.32
N PHE A 93 -10.35 -2.85 -1.94
CA PHE A 93 -9.01 -2.30 -1.75
C PHE A 93 -8.91 -0.86 -2.23
N LYS A 94 -9.50 -0.53 -3.37
CA LYS A 94 -9.50 0.85 -3.87
C LYS A 94 -10.23 1.79 -2.92
N LYS A 95 -11.38 1.38 -2.43
CA LYS A 95 -12.18 2.17 -1.49
C LYS A 95 -11.39 2.45 -0.22
N ASP A 96 -10.80 1.42 0.36
CA ASP A 96 -10.05 1.56 1.61
C ASP A 96 -8.75 2.31 1.42
N MET A 97 -8.07 2.10 0.29
CA MET A 97 -6.85 2.83 -0.04
C MET A 97 -7.13 4.32 -0.23
N GLN A 98 -8.24 4.66 -0.89
CA GLN A 98 -8.67 6.05 -1.03
C GLN A 98 -8.92 6.68 0.33
N TYR A 99 -9.62 5.98 1.20
CA TYR A 99 -9.86 6.45 2.57
C TYR A 99 -8.55 6.73 3.30
N LEU A 100 -7.60 5.81 3.22
CA LEU A 100 -6.30 5.96 3.88
C LEU A 100 -5.51 7.14 3.34
N PHE A 101 -5.49 7.31 2.03
CA PHE A 101 -4.77 8.43 1.41
C PHE A 101 -5.41 9.77 1.73
N GLN A 102 -6.73 9.84 1.79
CA GLN A 102 -7.43 11.05 2.18
C GLN A 102 -7.18 11.39 3.65
N LYS A 103 -7.25 10.39 4.51
CA LYS A 103 -7.02 10.57 5.94
C LYS A 103 -5.60 11.04 6.23
N GLY A 104 -4.61 10.52 5.49
CA GLY A 104 -3.23 10.91 5.64
C GLY A 104 -2.83 12.18 4.93
N GLY A 105 -3.71 12.72 4.08
CA GLY A 105 -3.42 13.93 3.33
C GLY A 105 -2.44 13.73 2.20
N PHE A 106 -2.39 12.52 1.63
CA PHE A 106 -1.43 12.19 0.57
C PHE A 106 -1.90 12.54 -0.82
N LEU A 107 -3.20 12.71 -1.02
CA LEU A 107 -3.74 13.02 -2.34
C LEU A 107 -3.64 14.51 -2.62
N CYS A 108 -3.17 14.84 -3.83
CA CYS A 108 -3.24 16.20 -4.34
C CYS A 108 -4.70 16.48 -4.70
N LEU A 109 -5.36 17.27 -3.87
CA LEU A 109 -6.73 17.66 -4.15
C LEU A 109 -6.72 18.83 -5.12
N ASN A 110 -7.08 18.55 -6.36
CA ASN A 110 -7.41 19.61 -7.31
C ASN A 110 -8.87 19.97 -7.07
N SER A 111 -9.06 20.94 -6.27
CA SER A 111 -10.39 21.48 -6.08
C SER A 111 -10.74 22.37 -7.25
#